data_24821304e697b441dd169c01fb4abac7
#
_entry.id   24821304e697b441dd169c01fb4abac7
#
_cell.length_a   1.000
_cell.length_b   1.000
_cell.length_c   1.000
_cell.angle_alpha   90.00
_cell.angle_beta   90.00
_cell.angle_gamma   90.00
#
_symmetry.space_group_name_H-M   'P 1'
#
loop_
_entity.id
_entity.type
_entity.pdbx_description
1 polymer ?
#
loop_
_entity_poly.entity_id
_entity_poly.type
_entity_poly.pdbx_seq_one_letter_code
_entity_poly.pdbx_strand_id
1 'polypeptide(L)'
;MKLLDRYVSRQVLVSSIFAVGVLSVVLVLGRVFKDLLEMLVNHSVPLEFILTFIAYILPFSLTFTIPWGFLTAVLLVFGKMSAENELIALRSSGVSIPRICASVFAIALVFAGICLWINVEVAPRAQVKMKESLYNIATNNPLAMFSSDKVINEFPNRKIYVEHNDGPELRNILVYEMNDESFPMRVVFARRGVLQTDPEHSQLLLNLFDAQYEERSADEPMNLMKISLGNTAKETTFPISLQELYDKAKKKKGLGGMTVFELQQRLKEQQARTVPKADRKQQASELSAAKTEVSKRFSFSLASFAFALIGVPLAITAHRKETSAGFLISLVVAFVYFIFILIADAVKENPKAHPEMLIWLPNGLFIGLGLWLFYRLSRK
;
A
#
# COMPACT_ATOMS: atom_id res chain seq x y z
N MET A 1 -33.30 22.22 16.37
CA MET A 1 -32.56 20.96 16.10
C MET A 1 -31.78 20.97 14.78
N LYS A 2 -32.36 21.40 13.66
CA LYS A 2 -31.65 21.52 12.37
C LYS A 2 -30.38 22.40 12.41
N LEU A 3 -30.35 23.45 13.27
CA LEU A 3 -29.19 24.33 13.41
C LEU A 3 -28.00 23.63 14.07
N LEU A 4 -28.22 22.87 15.15
CA LEU A 4 -27.18 22.10 15.82
C LEU A 4 -26.56 21.05 14.89
N ASP A 5 -27.42 20.27 14.21
CA ASP A 5 -26.95 19.24 13.26
C ASP A 5 -26.10 19.90 12.15
N ARG A 6 -26.54 21.03 11.61
CA ARG A 6 -25.80 21.78 10.59
C ARG A 6 -24.47 22.34 11.11
N TYR A 7 -24.46 22.85 12.34
CA TYR A 7 -23.26 23.39 12.97
C TYR A 7 -22.18 22.31 13.15
N VAL A 8 -22.54 21.21 13.83
CA VAL A 8 -21.63 20.10 14.08
C VAL A 8 -21.19 19.44 12.77
N SER A 9 -22.12 19.15 11.86
CA SER A 9 -21.80 18.54 10.56
C SER A 9 -20.83 19.38 9.74
N ARG A 10 -21.05 20.71 9.68
CA ARG A 10 -20.18 21.60 8.91
C ARG A 10 -18.76 21.61 9.47
N GLN A 11 -18.61 21.70 10.79
CA GLN A 11 -17.30 21.69 11.44
C GLN A 11 -16.58 20.36 11.18
N VAL A 12 -17.27 19.23 11.39
CA VAL A 12 -16.66 17.90 11.20
C VAL A 12 -16.31 17.67 9.73
N LEU A 13 -17.19 18.03 8.78
CA LEU A 13 -16.92 17.87 7.35
C LEU A 13 -15.73 18.71 6.88
N VAL A 14 -15.70 20.00 7.22
CA VAL A 14 -14.60 20.89 6.81
C VAL A 14 -13.28 20.41 7.41
N SER A 15 -13.27 20.08 8.71
CA SER A 15 -12.07 19.55 9.38
C SER A 15 -11.64 18.20 8.80
N SER A 16 -12.60 17.34 8.42
CA SER A 16 -12.30 16.04 7.81
C SER A 16 -11.66 16.20 6.44
N ILE A 17 -12.23 17.04 5.57
CA ILE A 17 -11.70 17.28 4.22
C ILE A 17 -10.27 17.84 4.33
N PHE A 18 -10.06 18.80 5.24
CA PHE A 18 -8.72 19.37 5.47
C PHE A 18 -7.75 18.32 6.00
N ALA A 19 -8.14 17.55 7.02
CA ALA A 19 -7.28 16.50 7.59
C ALA A 19 -6.95 15.40 6.58
N VAL A 20 -7.94 14.93 5.80
CA VAL A 20 -7.74 13.95 4.71
C VAL A 20 -6.79 14.52 3.66
N GLY A 21 -6.96 15.79 3.26
CA GLY A 21 -6.08 16.45 2.29
C GLY A 21 -4.63 16.48 2.77
N VAL A 22 -4.40 16.99 3.98
CA VAL A 22 -3.05 17.07 4.58
C VAL A 22 -2.42 15.69 4.72
N LEU A 23 -3.15 14.72 5.29
CA LEU A 23 -2.65 13.36 5.46
C LEU A 23 -2.38 12.66 4.12
N SER A 24 -3.21 12.92 3.09
CA SER A 24 -2.99 12.36 1.75
C SER A 24 -1.72 12.92 1.12
N VAL A 25 -1.46 14.22 1.25
CA VAL A 25 -0.22 14.83 0.77
C VAL A 25 0.98 14.22 1.50
N VAL A 26 0.93 14.10 2.83
CA VAL A 26 2.02 13.51 3.63
C VAL A 26 2.29 12.06 3.24
N LEU A 27 1.24 11.23 3.08
CA LEU A 27 1.40 9.82 2.69
C LEU A 27 1.90 9.66 1.26
N VAL A 28 1.39 10.45 0.32
CA VAL A 28 1.84 10.43 -1.07
C VAL A 28 3.30 10.86 -1.16
N LEU A 29 3.66 11.96 -0.51
CA LEU A 29 5.06 12.43 -0.47
C LEU A 29 5.97 11.40 0.19
N GLY A 30 5.59 10.85 1.35
CA GLY A 30 6.41 9.87 2.07
C GLY A 30 6.64 8.58 1.28
N ARG A 31 5.65 8.15 0.46
CA ARG A 31 5.76 6.92 -0.35
C ARG A 31 6.52 7.12 -1.65
N VAL A 32 6.40 8.29 -2.25
CA VAL A 32 6.83 8.56 -3.63
C VAL A 32 8.06 9.47 -3.67
N PHE A 33 8.32 10.20 -2.58
CA PHE A 33 9.35 11.25 -2.54
C PHE A 33 10.74 10.75 -2.97
N LYS A 34 11.16 9.59 -2.46
CA LYS A 34 12.46 9.02 -2.82
C LYS A 34 12.50 8.64 -4.31
N ASP A 35 11.48 7.90 -4.77
CA ASP A 35 11.43 7.41 -6.15
C ASP A 35 11.26 8.57 -7.15
N LEU A 36 10.48 9.60 -6.80
CA LEU A 36 10.31 10.80 -7.64
C LEU A 36 11.54 11.70 -7.67
N LEU A 37 12.26 11.85 -6.56
CA LEU A 37 13.50 12.64 -6.54
C LEU A 37 14.56 12.03 -7.46
N GLU A 38 14.74 10.73 -7.40
CA GLU A 38 15.68 10.02 -8.28
C GLU A 38 15.28 10.20 -9.77
N MET A 39 13.98 10.14 -10.08
CA MET A 39 13.46 10.35 -11.43
C MET A 39 13.63 11.80 -11.91
N LEU A 40 13.45 12.79 -11.03
CA LEU A 40 13.60 14.20 -11.33
C LEU A 40 15.07 14.62 -11.53
N VAL A 41 15.95 14.14 -10.66
CA VAL A 41 17.38 14.48 -10.68
C VAL A 41 18.05 13.92 -11.92
N ASN A 42 17.69 12.72 -12.34
CA ASN A 42 18.26 12.07 -13.51
C ASN A 42 17.68 12.57 -14.84
N HIS A 43 16.79 13.60 -14.83
CA HIS A 43 16.14 14.22 -16.00
C HIS A 43 15.53 13.25 -17.02
N SER A 44 15.24 12.01 -16.57
CA SER A 44 14.86 10.91 -17.48
C SER A 44 13.36 10.77 -17.68
N VAL A 45 12.53 11.47 -16.87
CA VAL A 45 11.07 11.24 -16.85
C VAL A 45 10.30 12.56 -17.02
N PRO A 46 9.35 12.62 -17.96
CA PRO A 46 8.51 13.81 -18.16
C PRO A 46 7.66 14.13 -16.93
N LEU A 47 7.47 15.41 -16.62
CA LEU A 47 6.64 15.87 -15.50
C LEU A 47 5.20 15.33 -15.57
N GLU A 48 4.65 15.19 -16.77
CA GLU A 48 3.32 14.62 -17.00
C GLU A 48 3.18 13.20 -16.44
N PHE A 49 4.24 12.41 -16.55
CA PHE A 49 4.26 11.07 -15.96
C PHE A 49 4.21 11.11 -14.43
N ILE A 50 4.98 12.00 -13.81
CA ILE A 50 5.01 12.16 -12.36
C ILE A 50 3.62 12.50 -11.83
N LEU A 51 2.94 13.44 -12.50
CA LEU A 51 1.57 13.82 -12.14
C LEU A 51 0.58 12.65 -12.32
N THR A 52 0.72 11.90 -13.38
CA THR A 52 -0.09 10.71 -13.65
C THR A 52 0.14 9.62 -12.60
N PHE A 53 1.40 9.41 -12.22
CA PHE A 53 1.77 8.45 -11.17
C PHE A 53 1.19 8.83 -9.80
N ILE A 54 1.29 10.11 -9.43
CA ILE A 54 0.66 10.66 -8.22
C ILE A 54 -0.86 10.44 -8.26
N ALA A 55 -1.50 10.70 -9.39
CA ALA A 55 -2.94 10.51 -9.56
C ALA A 55 -3.38 9.04 -9.36
N TYR A 56 -2.53 8.07 -9.74
CA TYR A 56 -2.81 6.66 -9.52
C TYR A 56 -2.51 6.18 -8.09
N ILE A 57 -1.59 6.82 -7.38
CA ILE A 57 -1.31 6.51 -5.96
C ILE A 57 -2.37 7.10 -5.05
N LEU A 58 -2.96 8.23 -5.41
CA LEU A 58 -3.91 8.96 -4.57
C LEU A 58 -5.10 8.10 -4.11
N PRO A 59 -5.81 7.32 -4.95
CA PRO A 59 -6.91 6.47 -4.50
C PRO A 59 -6.49 5.44 -3.45
N PHE A 60 -5.29 4.90 -3.59
CA PHE A 60 -4.76 3.97 -2.59
C PHE A 60 -4.47 4.67 -1.26
N SER A 61 -3.92 5.88 -1.26
CA SER A 61 -3.69 6.64 -0.03
C SER A 61 -5.00 7.04 0.64
N LEU A 62 -6.04 7.38 -0.13
CA LEU A 62 -7.36 7.73 0.39
C LEU A 62 -8.01 6.62 1.22
N THR A 63 -7.72 5.36 0.93
CA THR A 63 -8.24 4.24 1.73
C THR A 63 -7.83 4.32 3.20
N PHE A 64 -6.65 4.87 3.48
CA PHE A 64 -6.10 5.05 4.83
C PHE A 64 -6.41 6.44 5.39
N THR A 65 -6.29 7.48 4.56
CA THR A 65 -6.41 8.86 5.02
C THR A 65 -7.83 9.27 5.31
N ILE A 66 -8.84 8.69 4.65
CA ILE A 66 -10.25 8.98 4.94
C ILE A 66 -10.62 8.57 6.37
N PRO A 67 -10.43 7.31 6.83
CA PRO A 67 -10.76 6.94 8.21
C PRO A 67 -9.94 7.72 9.23
N TRP A 68 -8.63 7.88 9.00
CA TRP A 68 -7.75 8.58 9.93
C TRP A 68 -8.03 10.09 9.99
N GLY A 69 -8.19 10.75 8.84
CA GLY A 69 -8.54 12.17 8.77
C GLY A 69 -9.89 12.45 9.42
N PHE A 70 -10.85 11.54 9.27
CA PHE A 70 -12.13 11.64 9.95
C PHE A 70 -11.99 11.51 11.48
N LEU A 71 -11.21 10.53 11.97
CA LEU A 71 -10.90 10.41 13.39
C LEU A 71 -10.28 11.71 13.94
N THR A 72 -9.27 12.20 13.23
CA THR A 72 -8.59 13.46 13.60
C THR A 72 -9.58 14.62 13.69
N ALA A 73 -10.45 14.77 12.69
CA ALA A 73 -11.46 15.81 12.66
C ALA A 73 -12.45 15.69 13.83
N VAL A 74 -12.92 14.49 14.13
CA VAL A 74 -13.81 14.23 15.26
C VAL A 74 -13.14 14.61 16.58
N LEU A 75 -11.90 14.20 16.78
CA LEU A 75 -11.15 14.54 18.01
C LEU A 75 -10.90 16.04 18.15
N LEU A 76 -10.58 16.73 17.06
CA LEU A 76 -10.36 18.17 17.06
C LEU A 76 -11.65 18.94 17.33
N VAL A 77 -12.74 18.62 16.63
CA VAL A 77 -14.01 19.34 16.76
C VAL A 77 -14.62 19.11 18.13
N PHE A 78 -14.76 17.87 18.59
CA PHE A 78 -15.32 17.58 19.90
C PHE A 78 -14.40 17.99 21.05
N GLY A 79 -13.07 17.92 20.84
CA GLY A 79 -12.09 18.44 21.77
C GLY A 79 -12.23 19.97 21.96
N LYS A 80 -12.41 20.72 20.86
CA LYS A 80 -12.69 22.16 20.89
C LYS A 80 -14.00 22.46 21.59
N MET A 81 -15.10 21.82 21.21
CA MET A 81 -16.41 22.01 21.84
C MET A 81 -16.38 21.67 23.34
N SER A 82 -15.57 20.68 23.75
CA SER A 82 -15.37 20.37 25.17
C SER A 82 -14.57 21.45 25.91
N ALA A 83 -13.48 21.94 25.32
CA ALA A 83 -12.63 22.97 25.88
C ALA A 83 -13.33 24.32 26.02
N GLU A 84 -14.21 24.66 25.09
CA GLU A 84 -15.03 25.89 25.08
C GLU A 84 -16.33 25.75 25.89
N ASN A 85 -16.53 24.63 26.61
CA ASN A 85 -17.72 24.30 27.38
C ASN A 85 -19.04 24.26 26.57
N GLU A 86 -18.99 24.26 25.24
CA GLU A 86 -20.17 24.17 24.37
C GLU A 86 -20.98 22.88 24.64
N LEU A 87 -20.30 21.76 24.86
CA LEU A 87 -20.95 20.47 25.17
C LEU A 87 -21.69 20.53 26.52
N ILE A 88 -21.14 21.25 27.51
CA ILE A 88 -21.78 21.42 28.80
C ILE A 88 -23.02 22.30 28.65
N ALA A 89 -22.94 23.41 27.91
CA ALA A 89 -24.06 24.30 27.63
C ALA A 89 -25.21 23.55 26.86
N LEU A 90 -24.87 22.72 25.91
CA LEU A 90 -25.87 21.91 25.18
C LEU A 90 -26.55 20.87 26.09
N ARG A 91 -25.77 20.24 26.98
CA ARG A 91 -26.33 19.27 27.94
C ARG A 91 -27.22 19.94 28.99
N SER A 92 -26.83 21.08 29.51
CA SER A 92 -27.66 21.86 30.47
C SER A 92 -28.95 22.35 29.82
N SER A 93 -28.97 22.52 28.49
CA SER A 93 -30.19 22.77 27.70
C SER A 93 -31.02 21.54 27.40
N GLY A 94 -30.70 20.37 28.00
CA GLY A 94 -31.45 19.13 27.85
C GLY A 94 -31.12 18.29 26.58
N VAL A 95 -30.07 18.65 25.82
CA VAL A 95 -29.66 17.87 24.62
C VAL A 95 -28.77 16.73 25.05
N SER A 96 -29.15 15.47 24.73
CA SER A 96 -28.37 14.31 25.05
C SER A 96 -27.11 14.17 24.12
N ILE A 97 -26.02 13.60 24.63
CA ILE A 97 -24.79 13.38 23.87
C ILE A 97 -25.02 12.55 22.60
N PRO A 98 -25.77 11.41 22.63
CA PRO A 98 -26.06 10.67 21.41
C PRO A 98 -26.78 11.51 20.34
N ARG A 99 -27.59 12.48 20.75
CA ARG A 99 -28.27 13.39 19.82
C ARG A 99 -27.32 14.37 19.16
N ILE A 100 -26.33 14.90 19.92
CA ILE A 100 -25.28 15.79 19.39
C ILE A 100 -24.45 15.00 18.35
N CYS A 101 -24.17 13.73 18.61
CA CYS A 101 -23.32 12.88 17.78
C CYS A 101 -24.06 12.26 16.58
N ALA A 102 -25.39 12.33 16.52
CA ALA A 102 -26.17 11.68 15.46
C ALA A 102 -25.73 12.11 14.05
N SER A 103 -25.46 13.41 13.86
CA SER A 103 -24.95 13.93 12.59
C SER A 103 -23.55 13.43 12.24
N VAL A 104 -22.70 13.22 13.24
CA VAL A 104 -21.33 12.68 13.05
C VAL A 104 -21.38 11.22 12.62
N PHE A 105 -22.26 10.40 13.21
CA PHE A 105 -22.45 9.01 12.79
C PHE A 105 -23.02 8.90 11.38
N ALA A 106 -23.92 9.82 10.98
CA ALA A 106 -24.40 9.87 9.60
C ALA A 106 -23.23 10.17 8.62
N ILE A 107 -22.36 11.13 8.95
CA ILE A 107 -21.16 11.43 8.16
C ILE A 107 -20.20 10.23 8.14
N ALA A 108 -20.03 9.54 9.28
CA ALA A 108 -19.20 8.35 9.38
C ALA A 108 -19.65 7.24 8.42
N LEU A 109 -20.98 7.03 8.30
CA LEU A 109 -21.56 6.08 7.37
C LEU A 109 -21.33 6.49 5.91
N VAL A 110 -21.46 7.78 5.60
CA VAL A 110 -21.16 8.29 4.26
C VAL A 110 -19.69 8.07 3.91
N PHE A 111 -18.77 8.40 4.83
CA PHE A 111 -17.34 8.17 4.62
C PHE A 111 -17.00 6.68 4.53
N ALA A 112 -17.64 5.82 5.32
CA ALA A 112 -17.50 4.38 5.18
C ALA A 112 -17.96 3.90 3.80
N GLY A 113 -19.06 4.42 3.26
CA GLY A 113 -19.55 4.12 1.91
C GLY A 113 -18.58 4.59 0.82
N ILE A 114 -18.06 5.82 0.93
CA ILE A 114 -17.05 6.36 0.00
C ILE A 114 -15.76 5.49 0.06
N CYS A 115 -15.30 5.18 1.26
CA CYS A 115 -14.11 4.35 1.46
C CYS A 115 -14.32 2.93 0.89
N LEU A 116 -15.52 2.36 1.05
CA LEU A 116 -15.88 1.07 0.46
C LEU A 116 -15.82 1.12 -1.06
N TRP A 117 -16.42 2.13 -1.67
CA TRP A 117 -16.38 2.29 -3.12
C TRP A 117 -14.95 2.44 -3.64
N ILE A 118 -14.12 3.25 -2.97
CA ILE A 118 -12.70 3.40 -3.33
C ILE A 118 -11.96 2.08 -3.19
N ASN A 119 -12.13 1.33 -2.09
CA ASN A 119 -11.44 0.07 -1.84
C ASN A 119 -11.85 -1.06 -2.79
N VAL A 120 -13.13 -1.11 -3.16
CA VAL A 120 -13.68 -2.20 -3.99
C VAL A 120 -13.36 -1.98 -5.46
N GLU A 121 -13.41 -0.74 -5.94
CA GLU A 121 -13.44 -0.42 -7.36
C GLU A 121 -12.29 0.47 -7.81
N VAL A 122 -12.07 1.61 -7.14
CA VAL A 122 -11.16 2.65 -7.63
C VAL A 122 -9.69 2.29 -7.37
N ALA A 123 -9.35 1.92 -6.15
CA ALA A 123 -7.98 1.63 -5.75
C ALA A 123 -7.38 0.42 -6.49
N PRO A 124 -8.09 -0.73 -6.69
CA PRO A 124 -7.56 -1.83 -7.47
C PRO A 124 -7.27 -1.45 -8.93
N ARG A 125 -8.19 -0.72 -9.56
CA ARG A 125 -8.01 -0.26 -10.95
C ARG A 125 -6.85 0.72 -11.08
N ALA A 126 -6.74 1.66 -10.13
CA ALA A 126 -5.63 2.60 -10.09
C ALA A 126 -4.28 1.88 -9.91
N GLN A 127 -4.24 0.83 -9.08
CA GLN A 127 -3.03 0.04 -8.88
C GLN A 127 -2.59 -0.71 -10.15
N VAL A 128 -3.54 -1.23 -10.94
CA VAL A 128 -3.24 -1.85 -12.24
C VAL A 128 -2.69 -0.82 -13.21
N LYS A 129 -3.38 0.33 -13.35
CA LYS A 129 -2.92 1.42 -14.23
C LYS A 129 -1.56 1.99 -13.83
N MET A 130 -1.29 2.08 -12.52
CA MET A 130 0.02 2.49 -12.02
C MET A 130 1.11 1.53 -12.49
N LYS A 131 0.87 0.21 -12.39
CA LYS A 131 1.81 -0.80 -12.89
C LYS A 131 1.99 -0.75 -14.41
N GLU A 132 0.89 -0.58 -15.15
CA GLU A 132 0.94 -0.40 -16.61
C GLU A 132 1.72 0.86 -16.99
N SER A 133 1.57 1.94 -16.24
CA SER A 133 2.27 3.19 -16.46
C SER A 133 3.78 3.07 -16.19
N LEU A 134 4.16 2.44 -15.08
CA LEU A 134 5.58 2.10 -14.81
C LEU A 134 6.16 1.23 -15.91
N TYR A 135 5.36 0.32 -16.43
CA TYR A 135 5.74 -0.57 -17.50
C TYR A 135 5.97 0.19 -18.82
N ASN A 136 5.06 1.11 -19.18
CA ASN A 136 5.21 1.93 -20.37
C ASN A 136 6.49 2.80 -20.34
N ILE A 137 6.91 3.25 -19.15
CA ILE A 137 8.20 3.93 -19.01
C ILE A 137 9.35 2.96 -19.27
N ALA A 138 9.29 1.80 -18.69
CA ALA A 138 10.31 0.77 -18.89
C ALA A 138 10.53 0.46 -20.37
N THR A 139 9.44 0.52 -21.16
CA THR A 139 9.48 0.22 -22.59
C THR A 139 9.93 1.43 -23.41
N ASN A 140 9.48 2.65 -23.06
CA ASN A 140 9.76 3.86 -23.82
C ASN A 140 11.04 4.58 -23.38
N ASN A 141 11.42 4.44 -22.12
CA ASN A 141 12.65 5.00 -21.55
C ASN A 141 13.29 4.01 -20.55
N PRO A 142 13.89 2.93 -21.07
CA PRO A 142 14.44 1.85 -20.24
C PRO A 142 15.55 2.30 -19.30
N LEU A 143 16.27 3.37 -19.64
CA LEU A 143 17.28 3.98 -18.78
C LEU A 143 16.73 4.47 -17.44
N ALA A 144 15.47 4.91 -17.41
CA ALA A 144 14.80 5.37 -16.20
C ALA A 144 14.54 4.25 -15.16
N MET A 145 14.61 2.98 -15.56
CA MET A 145 14.49 1.84 -14.63
C MET A 145 15.79 1.58 -13.84
N PHE A 146 16.91 2.01 -14.37
CA PHE A 146 18.22 1.77 -13.78
C PHE A 146 18.62 2.94 -12.88
N SER A 147 18.07 3.00 -11.68
CA SER A 147 18.46 3.99 -10.66
C SER A 147 19.80 3.58 -10.00
N SER A 148 20.63 4.57 -9.68
CA SER A 148 21.87 4.34 -8.93
C SER A 148 21.60 3.77 -7.55
N ASP A 149 22.46 2.86 -7.09
CA ASP A 149 22.45 2.22 -5.77
C ASP A 149 21.14 1.47 -5.44
N LYS A 150 20.52 0.83 -6.45
CA LYS A 150 19.27 0.12 -6.30
C LYS A 150 19.30 -1.26 -6.96
N VAL A 151 18.69 -2.23 -6.28
CA VAL A 151 18.46 -3.56 -6.86
C VAL A 151 17.14 -3.57 -7.63
N ILE A 152 17.21 -3.84 -8.91
CA ILE A 152 16.08 -3.95 -9.83
C ILE A 152 15.62 -5.41 -9.81
N ASN A 153 14.40 -5.66 -9.32
CA ASN A 153 13.80 -7.00 -9.18
C ASN A 153 12.66 -7.25 -10.17
N GLU A 154 12.39 -6.29 -11.03
CA GLU A 154 11.28 -6.32 -12.00
C GLU A 154 11.50 -7.35 -13.10
N PHE A 155 12.75 -7.70 -13.40
CA PHE A 155 13.10 -8.63 -14.46
C PHE A 155 12.87 -10.10 -14.06
N PRO A 156 12.24 -10.93 -14.93
CA PRO A 156 12.00 -12.34 -14.66
C PRO A 156 13.32 -13.10 -14.44
N ASN A 157 13.41 -13.83 -13.32
CA ASN A 157 14.55 -14.67 -12.96
C ASN A 157 15.91 -13.93 -12.92
N ARG A 158 15.88 -12.59 -12.81
CA ARG A 158 17.09 -11.75 -12.75
C ARG A 158 16.93 -10.65 -11.72
N LYS A 159 18.03 -10.37 -11.02
CA LYS A 159 18.17 -9.16 -10.19
C LYS A 159 19.37 -8.40 -10.68
N ILE A 160 19.19 -7.12 -10.94
CA ILE A 160 20.26 -6.27 -11.46
C ILE A 160 20.52 -5.16 -10.44
N TYR A 161 21.75 -5.04 -10.00
CA TYR A 161 22.20 -3.93 -9.18
C TYR A 161 23.13 -3.05 -10.00
N VAL A 162 22.94 -1.75 -9.90
CA VAL A 162 23.77 -0.73 -10.56
C VAL A 162 24.21 0.27 -9.51
N GLU A 163 25.53 0.43 -9.34
CA GLU A 163 26.05 1.39 -8.38
C GLU A 163 25.90 2.83 -8.88
N HIS A 164 26.27 3.09 -10.15
CA HIS A 164 26.16 4.41 -10.75
C HIS A 164 25.50 4.34 -12.12
N ASN A 165 24.53 5.24 -12.34
CA ASN A 165 23.85 5.42 -13.62
C ASN A 165 24.19 6.83 -14.16
N ASP A 166 25.02 6.87 -15.20
CA ASP A 166 25.43 8.10 -15.91
C ASP A 166 24.67 8.21 -17.26
N GLY A 167 23.36 7.90 -17.28
CA GLY A 167 22.55 7.87 -18.49
C GLY A 167 22.68 6.56 -19.26
N PRO A 168 23.20 6.53 -20.50
CA PRO A 168 23.35 5.30 -21.27
C PRO A 168 24.46 4.38 -20.75
N GLU A 169 25.38 4.92 -19.95
CA GLU A 169 26.48 4.16 -19.32
C GLU A 169 26.15 3.84 -17.87
N LEU A 170 26.26 2.57 -17.55
CA LEU A 170 26.11 2.04 -16.20
C LEU A 170 27.49 1.60 -15.68
N ARG A 171 27.76 1.82 -14.38
CA ARG A 171 29.00 1.41 -13.75
C ARG A 171 28.78 0.50 -12.56
N ASN A 172 29.69 -0.45 -12.38
CA ASN A 172 29.69 -1.43 -11.30
C ASN A 172 28.33 -2.17 -11.21
N ILE A 173 28.10 -3.00 -12.22
CA ILE A 173 26.85 -3.71 -12.43
C ILE A 173 27.00 -5.13 -11.89
N LEU A 174 26.02 -5.58 -11.10
CA LEU A 174 25.86 -6.96 -10.67
C LEU A 174 24.56 -7.51 -11.25
N VAL A 175 24.65 -8.57 -12.02
CA VAL A 175 23.51 -9.30 -12.57
C VAL A 175 23.45 -10.67 -11.92
N TYR A 176 22.36 -10.94 -11.19
CA TYR A 176 22.07 -12.25 -10.62
C TYR A 176 21.05 -12.96 -11.50
N GLU A 177 21.39 -14.09 -12.06
CA GLU A 177 20.47 -15.01 -12.72
C GLU A 177 19.99 -16.05 -11.71
N MET A 178 18.67 -16.07 -11.48
CA MET A 178 18.03 -16.90 -10.47
C MET A 178 17.36 -18.11 -11.12
N ASN A 179 17.31 -19.26 -10.42
CA ASN A 179 16.45 -20.36 -10.81
C ASN A 179 15.00 -20.15 -10.35
N ASP A 180 14.10 -21.09 -10.68
CA ASP A 180 12.68 -21.01 -10.28
C ASP A 180 12.47 -21.04 -8.76
N GLU A 181 13.44 -21.54 -7.99
CA GLU A 181 13.44 -21.56 -6.52
C GLU A 181 14.05 -20.29 -5.90
N SER A 182 14.37 -19.28 -6.72
CA SER A 182 14.99 -18.00 -6.32
C SER A 182 16.41 -18.13 -5.76
N PHE A 183 17.17 -19.18 -6.13
CA PHE A 183 18.60 -19.28 -5.86
C PHE A 183 19.43 -18.69 -6.99
N PRO A 184 20.52 -17.95 -6.68
CA PRO A 184 21.41 -17.41 -7.69
C PRO A 184 22.23 -18.55 -8.31
N MET A 185 22.01 -18.79 -9.60
CA MET A 185 22.75 -19.79 -10.40
C MET A 185 23.98 -19.18 -11.06
N ARG A 186 23.88 -17.92 -11.44
CA ARG A 186 24.95 -17.20 -12.10
C ARG A 186 24.97 -15.75 -11.58
N VAL A 187 26.17 -15.28 -11.26
CA VAL A 187 26.41 -13.88 -10.85
C VAL A 187 27.41 -13.29 -11.84
N VAL A 188 27.05 -12.19 -12.46
CA VAL A 188 27.91 -11.47 -13.39
C VAL A 188 28.23 -10.11 -12.82
N PHE A 189 29.50 -9.81 -12.65
CA PHE A 189 29.99 -8.49 -12.27
C PHE A 189 30.65 -7.84 -13.49
N ALA A 190 30.24 -6.61 -13.80
CA ALA A 190 30.84 -5.82 -14.86
C ALA A 190 31.16 -4.42 -14.39
N ARG A 191 32.37 -3.91 -14.74
CA ARG A 191 32.78 -2.54 -14.39
C ARG A 191 32.00 -1.49 -15.18
N ARG A 192 31.63 -1.81 -16.42
CA ARG A 192 30.90 -0.91 -17.32
C ARG A 192 29.84 -1.68 -18.10
N GLY A 193 28.71 -1.07 -18.29
CA GLY A 193 27.65 -1.57 -19.15
C GLY A 193 27.03 -0.44 -19.96
N VAL A 194 26.54 -0.79 -21.16
CA VAL A 194 25.80 0.12 -22.02
C VAL A 194 24.43 -0.48 -22.30
N LEU A 195 23.38 0.29 -22.05
CA LEU A 195 22.02 -0.07 -22.34
C LEU A 195 21.64 0.39 -23.76
N GLN A 196 21.16 -0.54 -24.56
CA GLN A 196 20.62 -0.27 -25.88
C GLN A 196 19.20 -0.85 -25.97
N THR A 197 18.30 -0.10 -26.60
CA THR A 197 16.94 -0.57 -26.86
C THR A 197 16.91 -1.18 -28.27
N ASP A 198 16.41 -2.41 -28.37
CA ASP A 198 16.07 -3.05 -29.65
C ASP A 198 14.55 -3.03 -29.82
N PRO A 199 14.00 -2.05 -30.53
CA PRO A 199 12.55 -1.91 -30.72
C PRO A 199 11.97 -3.03 -31.60
N GLU A 200 12.76 -3.57 -32.55
CA GLU A 200 12.29 -4.61 -33.48
C GLU A 200 11.97 -5.91 -32.75
N HIS A 201 12.77 -6.26 -31.76
CA HIS A 201 12.57 -7.47 -30.95
C HIS A 201 11.92 -7.21 -29.59
N SER A 202 11.54 -5.98 -29.29
CA SER A 202 11.00 -5.57 -27.98
C SER A 202 11.90 -6.00 -26.81
N GLN A 203 13.21 -5.80 -26.97
CA GLN A 203 14.23 -6.22 -26.01
C GLN A 203 15.10 -5.04 -25.60
N LEU A 204 15.62 -5.14 -24.40
CA LEU A 204 16.69 -4.31 -23.87
C LEU A 204 17.99 -5.15 -23.93
N LEU A 205 18.99 -4.58 -24.57
CA LEU A 205 20.31 -5.17 -24.66
C LEU A 205 21.20 -4.50 -23.62
N LEU A 206 21.59 -5.25 -22.59
CA LEU A 206 22.59 -4.81 -21.63
C LEU A 206 23.95 -5.36 -22.05
N ASN A 207 24.74 -4.51 -22.69
CA ASN A 207 26.09 -4.84 -23.13
C ASN A 207 27.06 -4.59 -21.97
N LEU A 208 27.62 -5.65 -21.42
CA LEU A 208 28.56 -5.63 -20.30
C LEU A 208 30.00 -5.73 -20.81
N PHE A 209 30.88 -4.85 -20.31
CA PHE A 209 32.29 -4.81 -20.65
C PHE A 209 33.14 -5.18 -19.44
N ASP A 210 34.24 -5.90 -19.68
CA ASP A 210 35.14 -6.40 -18.63
C ASP A 210 34.39 -7.18 -17.54
N ALA A 211 33.52 -8.10 -17.99
CA ALA A 211 32.67 -8.84 -17.10
C ALA A 211 33.34 -10.09 -16.56
N GLN A 212 33.17 -10.32 -15.28
CA GLN A 212 33.54 -11.56 -14.57
C GLN A 212 32.25 -12.28 -14.20
N TYR A 213 32.22 -13.59 -14.33
CA TYR A 213 31.07 -14.38 -13.94
C TYR A 213 31.45 -15.50 -12.97
N GLU A 214 30.55 -15.75 -12.05
CA GLU A 214 30.52 -16.86 -11.13
C GLU A 214 29.32 -17.71 -11.49
N GLU A 215 29.54 -18.98 -11.83
CA GLU A 215 28.49 -19.91 -12.19
C GLU A 215 28.49 -21.09 -11.23
N ARG A 216 27.30 -21.42 -10.72
CA ARG A 216 27.12 -22.51 -9.78
C ARG A 216 26.60 -23.74 -10.49
N SER A 217 27.00 -24.92 -10.01
CA SER A 217 26.51 -26.18 -10.57
C SER A 217 24.99 -26.31 -10.40
N ALA A 218 24.31 -26.67 -11.50
CA ALA A 218 22.85 -26.87 -11.48
C ALA A 218 22.43 -28.02 -10.54
N ASP A 219 23.28 -29.05 -10.40
CA ASP A 219 22.98 -30.23 -9.58
C ASP A 219 23.19 -29.98 -8.08
N GLU A 220 24.12 -29.10 -7.72
CA GLU A 220 24.47 -28.80 -6.32
C GLU A 220 24.69 -27.30 -6.13
N PRO A 221 23.65 -26.45 -6.20
CA PRO A 221 23.79 -24.98 -6.15
C PRO A 221 24.33 -24.44 -4.82
N MET A 222 24.26 -25.23 -3.75
CA MET A 222 24.75 -24.88 -2.42
C MET A 222 26.22 -25.29 -2.19
N ASN A 223 26.84 -26.04 -3.10
CA ASN A 223 28.22 -26.49 -2.95
C ASN A 223 29.20 -25.46 -3.48
N LEU A 224 29.76 -24.66 -2.57
CA LEU A 224 30.71 -23.59 -2.90
C LEU A 224 32.02 -24.08 -3.55
N MET A 225 32.35 -25.36 -3.44
CA MET A 225 33.53 -25.96 -4.09
C MET A 225 33.33 -26.25 -5.58
N LYS A 226 32.08 -26.21 -6.08
CA LYS A 226 31.73 -26.44 -7.48
C LYS A 226 31.39 -25.14 -8.22
N ILE A 227 31.92 -24.03 -7.75
CA ILE A 227 31.76 -22.73 -8.40
C ILE A 227 32.78 -22.59 -9.51
N SER A 228 32.30 -22.26 -10.70
CA SER A 228 33.14 -21.98 -11.87
C SER A 228 33.31 -20.47 -12.00
N LEU A 229 34.54 -20.00 -11.98
CA LEU A 229 34.87 -18.60 -12.19
C LEU A 229 35.38 -18.41 -13.62
N GLY A 230 34.87 -17.39 -14.30
CA GLY A 230 35.31 -17.06 -15.65
C GLY A 230 35.30 -15.57 -15.92
N ASN A 231 36.14 -15.17 -16.88
CA ASN A 231 36.17 -13.81 -17.39
C ASN A 231 35.66 -13.80 -18.83
N THR A 232 34.79 -12.85 -19.15
CA THR A 232 34.35 -12.61 -20.53
C THR A 232 35.37 -11.73 -21.25
N ALA A 233 35.82 -12.19 -22.42
CA ALA A 233 37.03 -11.66 -23.07
C ALA A 233 36.89 -10.20 -23.57
N LYS A 234 35.70 -9.65 -23.85
CA LYS A 234 35.54 -8.22 -24.26
C LYS A 234 34.13 -7.67 -24.04
N GLU A 235 33.09 -8.37 -24.48
CA GLU A 235 31.73 -7.86 -24.45
C GLU A 235 30.76 -9.03 -24.28
N THR A 236 29.80 -8.89 -23.38
CA THR A 236 28.72 -9.87 -23.22
C THR A 236 27.39 -9.13 -23.25
N THR A 237 26.54 -9.51 -24.19
CA THR A 237 25.21 -8.94 -24.33
C THR A 237 24.19 -9.77 -23.56
N PHE A 238 23.46 -9.14 -22.64
CA PHE A 238 22.34 -9.73 -21.94
C PHE A 238 21.04 -9.20 -22.53
N PRO A 239 20.32 -10.01 -23.32
CA PRO A 239 19.01 -9.63 -23.79
C PRO A 239 18.00 -9.72 -22.64
N ILE A 240 17.24 -8.66 -22.43
CA ILE A 240 16.18 -8.56 -21.45
C ILE A 240 14.87 -8.37 -22.21
N SER A 241 14.02 -9.40 -22.26
CA SER A 241 12.75 -9.34 -22.96
C SER A 241 11.78 -8.40 -22.25
N LEU A 242 11.41 -7.32 -22.92
CA LEU A 242 10.37 -6.39 -22.47
C LEU A 242 8.98 -7.03 -22.59
N GLN A 243 8.81 -7.96 -23.54
CA GLN A 243 7.56 -8.71 -23.73
C GLN A 243 7.27 -9.61 -22.51
N GLU A 244 8.30 -10.30 -21.98
CA GLU A 244 8.14 -11.13 -20.78
C GLU A 244 7.80 -10.31 -19.54
N LEU A 245 8.36 -9.12 -19.42
CA LEU A 245 7.97 -8.15 -18.41
C LEU A 245 6.49 -7.79 -18.54
N TYR A 246 6.03 -7.50 -19.76
CA TYR A 246 4.64 -7.17 -20.07
C TYR A 246 3.70 -8.31 -19.75
N ASP A 247 4.01 -9.49 -20.20
CA ASP A 247 3.18 -10.66 -19.96
C ASP A 247 3.13 -11.06 -18.49
N LYS A 248 4.23 -10.89 -17.75
CA LYS A 248 4.29 -11.15 -16.31
C LYS A 248 3.52 -10.10 -15.51
N ALA A 249 3.62 -8.83 -15.89
CA ALA A 249 2.84 -7.75 -15.28
C ALA A 249 1.32 -7.90 -15.56
N LYS A 250 0.96 -8.35 -16.77
CA LYS A 250 -0.42 -8.55 -17.20
C LYS A 250 -1.01 -9.88 -16.71
N LYS A 251 -0.25 -10.98 -16.72
CA LYS A 251 -0.70 -12.31 -16.29
C LYS A 251 -0.83 -12.45 -14.76
N LYS A 252 -0.05 -11.72 -13.97
CA LYS A 252 -0.15 -11.73 -12.50
C LYS A 252 -0.68 -10.40 -11.98
N LYS A 253 -1.97 -10.11 -12.20
CA LYS A 253 -2.64 -9.17 -11.30
C LYS A 253 -2.44 -9.67 -9.87
N GLY A 254 -1.63 -8.98 -9.07
CA GLY A 254 -1.53 -9.28 -7.64
C GLY A 254 -2.91 -9.11 -6.98
N LEU A 255 -3.16 -9.76 -5.86
CA LEU A 255 -4.44 -9.71 -5.15
C LEU A 255 -4.93 -8.27 -4.91
N GLY A 256 -4.01 -7.33 -4.63
CA GLY A 256 -4.34 -5.91 -4.44
C GLY A 256 -4.89 -5.21 -5.69
N GLY A 257 -4.49 -5.64 -6.90
CA GLY A 257 -4.97 -5.08 -8.17
C GLY A 257 -6.25 -5.71 -8.71
N MET A 258 -6.76 -6.77 -8.07
CA MET A 258 -8.03 -7.39 -8.43
C MET A 258 -9.19 -6.66 -7.77
N THR A 259 -10.30 -6.46 -8.49
CA THR A 259 -11.56 -6.01 -7.88
C THR A 259 -12.10 -7.07 -6.93
N VAL A 260 -13.06 -6.71 -6.06
CA VAL A 260 -13.68 -7.70 -5.16
C VAL A 260 -14.39 -8.79 -5.96
N PHE A 261 -15.01 -8.47 -7.08
CA PHE A 261 -15.63 -9.44 -7.97
C PHE A 261 -14.61 -10.43 -8.55
N GLU A 262 -13.50 -9.95 -9.07
CA GLU A 262 -12.40 -10.79 -9.59
C GLU A 262 -11.80 -11.69 -8.47
N LEU A 263 -11.65 -11.16 -7.25
CA LEU A 263 -11.18 -11.94 -6.11
C LEU A 263 -12.16 -13.05 -5.73
N GLN A 264 -13.47 -12.76 -5.72
CA GLN A 264 -14.50 -13.78 -5.44
C GLN A 264 -14.56 -14.86 -6.52
N GLN A 265 -14.43 -14.47 -7.79
CA GLN A 265 -14.35 -15.43 -8.89
C GLN A 265 -13.12 -16.32 -8.75
N ARG A 266 -11.95 -15.76 -8.49
CA ARG A 266 -10.73 -16.52 -8.25
C ARG A 266 -10.85 -17.47 -7.06
N LEU A 267 -11.49 -17.03 -5.96
CA LEU A 267 -11.76 -17.89 -4.81
C LEU A 267 -12.61 -19.10 -5.18
N LYS A 268 -13.69 -18.89 -5.96
CA LYS A 268 -14.56 -19.99 -6.43
C LYS A 268 -13.80 -20.96 -7.34
N GLU A 269 -13.03 -20.46 -8.30
CA GLU A 269 -12.22 -21.25 -9.21
C GLU A 269 -11.16 -22.09 -8.48
N GLN A 270 -10.46 -21.51 -7.51
CA GLN A 270 -9.46 -22.23 -6.73
C GLN A 270 -10.08 -23.26 -5.79
N GLN A 271 -11.27 -23.00 -5.22
CA GLN A 271 -11.99 -23.99 -4.41
C GLN A 271 -12.49 -25.16 -5.24
N ALA A 272 -12.85 -24.95 -6.49
CA ALA A 272 -13.32 -26.00 -7.41
C ALA A 272 -12.16 -26.87 -7.99
N ARG A 273 -10.93 -26.37 -7.96
CA ARG A 273 -9.77 -27.12 -8.46
C ARG A 273 -9.38 -28.24 -7.51
N THR A 274 -9.42 -29.49 -8.04
CA THR A 274 -8.87 -30.65 -7.32
C THR A 274 -7.35 -30.69 -7.56
N VAL A 275 -6.56 -30.43 -6.50
CA VAL A 275 -5.10 -30.35 -6.58
C VAL A 275 -4.46 -31.58 -5.93
N PRO A 276 -3.33 -32.09 -6.47
CA PRO A 276 -2.54 -33.15 -5.84
C PRO A 276 -2.18 -32.82 -4.39
N LYS A 277 -1.94 -33.87 -3.56
CA LYS A 277 -1.65 -33.68 -2.12
C LYS A 277 -0.45 -32.75 -1.85
N ALA A 278 0.56 -32.75 -2.73
CA ALA A 278 1.74 -31.90 -2.63
C ALA A 278 1.40 -30.40 -2.68
N ASP A 279 0.45 -30.00 -3.52
CA ASP A 279 0.15 -28.60 -3.81
C ASP A 279 -0.99 -28.04 -2.93
N ARG A 280 -1.63 -28.89 -2.11
CA ARG A 280 -2.74 -28.46 -1.23
C ARG A 280 -2.35 -27.37 -0.23
N LYS A 281 -1.11 -27.40 0.27
CA LYS A 281 -0.62 -26.35 1.19
C LYS A 281 -0.50 -25.01 0.52
N GLN A 282 0.01 -24.99 -0.71
CA GLN A 282 0.12 -23.76 -1.49
C GLN A 282 -1.27 -23.21 -1.86
N GLN A 283 -2.18 -24.09 -2.32
CA GLN A 283 -3.57 -23.70 -2.59
C GLN A 283 -4.26 -23.10 -1.36
N ALA A 284 -4.09 -23.73 -0.17
CA ALA A 284 -4.66 -23.21 1.08
C ALA A 284 -4.09 -21.84 1.47
N SER A 285 -2.79 -21.62 1.25
CA SER A 285 -2.11 -20.34 1.46
C SER A 285 -2.67 -19.25 0.53
N GLU A 286 -2.80 -19.53 -0.77
CA GLU A 286 -3.36 -18.58 -1.74
C GLU A 286 -4.83 -18.24 -1.44
N LEU A 287 -5.64 -19.24 -1.05
CA LEU A 287 -7.02 -19.03 -0.63
C LEU A 287 -7.11 -18.16 0.63
N SER A 288 -6.24 -18.39 1.61
CA SER A 288 -6.15 -17.59 2.83
C SER A 288 -5.81 -16.15 2.51
N ALA A 289 -4.79 -15.90 1.69
CA ALA A 289 -4.38 -14.56 1.27
C ALA A 289 -5.50 -13.82 0.51
N ALA A 290 -6.22 -14.51 -0.39
CA ALA A 290 -7.32 -13.91 -1.14
C ALA A 290 -8.52 -13.56 -0.23
N LYS A 291 -8.90 -14.44 0.71
CA LYS A 291 -9.95 -14.15 1.70
C LYS A 291 -9.57 -12.96 2.59
N THR A 292 -8.32 -12.92 3.01
CA THR A 292 -7.80 -11.83 3.85
C THR A 292 -7.85 -10.50 3.11
N GLU A 293 -7.51 -10.47 1.83
CA GLU A 293 -7.59 -9.25 1.01
C GLU A 293 -9.04 -8.76 0.87
N VAL A 294 -10.00 -9.66 0.64
CA VAL A 294 -11.44 -9.29 0.62
C VAL A 294 -11.87 -8.72 1.97
N SER A 295 -11.59 -9.42 3.07
CA SER A 295 -11.94 -8.99 4.43
C SER A 295 -11.32 -7.63 4.77
N LYS A 296 -10.08 -7.39 4.35
CA LYS A 296 -9.35 -6.14 4.55
C LYS A 296 -10.07 -4.94 3.93
N ARG A 297 -10.59 -5.07 2.71
CA ARG A 297 -11.30 -3.98 2.02
C ARG A 297 -12.56 -3.57 2.75
N PHE A 298 -13.35 -4.53 3.22
CA PHE A 298 -14.56 -4.25 4.00
C PHE A 298 -14.25 -3.71 5.39
N SER A 299 -13.26 -4.29 6.08
CA SER A 299 -12.84 -3.86 7.41
C SER A 299 -12.32 -2.42 7.42
N PHE A 300 -11.47 -2.05 6.46
CA PHE A 300 -11.00 -0.66 6.32
C PHE A 300 -12.13 0.34 6.06
N SER A 301 -13.11 -0.06 5.28
CA SER A 301 -14.26 0.81 4.99
C SER A 301 -15.08 1.09 6.25
N LEU A 302 -15.24 0.09 7.12
CA LEU A 302 -15.94 0.25 8.38
C LEU A 302 -15.14 1.05 9.43
N ALA A 303 -13.82 1.18 9.25
CA ALA A 303 -12.96 1.88 10.20
C ALA A 303 -13.41 3.31 10.49
N SER A 304 -13.94 4.04 9.48
CA SER A 304 -14.48 5.39 9.69
C SER A 304 -15.58 5.42 10.76
N PHE A 305 -16.46 4.43 10.75
CA PHE A 305 -17.52 4.32 11.74
C PHE A 305 -17.00 3.89 13.12
N ALA A 306 -16.08 2.92 13.17
CA ALA A 306 -15.42 2.50 14.41
C ALA A 306 -14.65 3.66 15.06
N PHE A 307 -13.97 4.47 14.25
CA PHE A 307 -13.25 5.66 14.69
C PHE A 307 -14.17 6.77 15.19
N ALA A 308 -15.37 6.94 14.62
CA ALA A 308 -16.36 7.86 15.17
C ALA A 308 -16.81 7.46 16.57
N LEU A 309 -17.09 6.15 16.75
CA LEU A 309 -17.55 5.60 18.03
C LEU A 309 -16.53 5.78 19.16
N ILE A 310 -15.26 5.58 18.89
CA ILE A 310 -14.21 5.75 19.90
C ILE A 310 -13.75 7.21 20.02
N GLY A 311 -13.69 7.93 18.90
CA GLY A 311 -13.14 9.29 18.83
C GLY A 311 -13.96 10.29 19.62
N VAL A 312 -15.29 10.26 19.52
CA VAL A 312 -16.16 11.20 20.22
C VAL A 312 -15.98 11.11 21.75
N PRO A 313 -16.13 9.95 22.41
CA PRO A 313 -15.96 9.86 23.86
C PRO A 313 -14.53 10.19 24.30
N LEU A 314 -13.50 9.81 23.51
CA LEU A 314 -12.12 10.17 23.82
C LEU A 314 -11.92 11.68 23.79
N ALA A 315 -12.47 12.37 22.79
CA ALA A 315 -12.38 13.82 22.67
C ALA A 315 -13.03 14.54 23.88
N ILE A 316 -14.21 14.07 24.29
CA ILE A 316 -14.95 14.66 25.43
C ILE A 316 -14.25 14.38 26.76
N THR A 317 -13.65 13.20 26.93
CA THR A 317 -13.04 12.78 28.20
C THR A 317 -11.64 13.36 28.41
N ALA A 318 -10.93 13.68 27.34
CA ALA A 318 -9.53 14.12 27.38
C ALA A 318 -9.33 15.52 28.02
N HIS A 319 -10.39 16.30 28.25
CA HIS A 319 -10.41 17.59 28.98
C HIS A 319 -9.20 18.50 28.76
N ARG A 320 -8.58 18.52 27.58
CA ARG A 320 -7.35 19.27 27.34
C ARG A 320 -7.61 20.51 26.51
N LYS A 321 -7.08 21.64 27.00
CA LYS A 321 -7.18 22.95 26.35
C LYS A 321 -6.37 23.08 25.05
N GLU A 322 -5.53 22.08 24.73
CA GLU A 322 -4.62 22.15 23.58
C GLU A 322 -5.12 21.31 22.42
N THR A 323 -5.25 21.92 21.26
CA THR A 323 -5.63 21.30 19.98
C THR A 323 -4.66 20.19 19.55
N SER A 324 -3.37 20.32 19.87
CA SER A 324 -2.32 19.36 19.60
C SER A 324 -2.57 17.97 20.22
N ALA A 325 -3.20 17.94 21.40
CA ALA A 325 -3.51 16.69 22.09
C ALA A 325 -4.51 15.81 21.31
N GLY A 326 -5.49 16.41 20.63
CA GLY A 326 -6.44 15.68 19.78
C GLY A 326 -5.75 14.99 18.61
N PHE A 327 -4.81 15.67 17.97
CA PHE A 327 -4.01 15.10 16.90
C PHE A 327 -3.13 13.92 17.39
N LEU A 328 -2.47 14.09 18.55
CA LEU A 328 -1.63 13.02 19.13
C LEU A 328 -2.46 11.77 19.48
N ILE A 329 -3.65 11.96 20.06
CA ILE A 329 -4.57 10.85 20.34
C ILE A 329 -4.98 10.16 19.05
N SER A 330 -5.29 10.92 17.98
CA SER A 330 -5.64 10.32 16.69
C SER A 330 -4.51 9.46 16.11
N LEU A 331 -3.26 9.93 16.27
CA LEU A 331 -2.08 9.20 15.83
C LEU A 331 -1.94 7.86 16.57
N VAL A 332 -2.09 7.89 17.90
CA VAL A 332 -1.98 6.67 18.72
C VAL A 332 -3.10 5.67 18.37
N VAL A 333 -4.34 6.13 18.27
CA VAL A 333 -5.49 5.28 17.93
C VAL A 333 -5.32 4.67 16.53
N ALA A 334 -4.93 5.48 15.55
CA ALA A 334 -4.66 5.01 14.19
C ALA A 334 -3.50 4.01 14.18
N PHE A 335 -2.40 4.28 14.91
CA PHE A 335 -1.25 3.40 15.00
C PHE A 335 -1.63 2.03 15.57
N VAL A 336 -2.40 2.00 16.66
CA VAL A 336 -2.90 0.74 17.23
C VAL A 336 -3.75 -0.02 16.21
N TYR A 337 -4.63 0.67 15.48
CA TYR A 337 -5.42 0.05 14.41
C TYR A 337 -4.53 -0.58 13.34
N PHE A 338 -3.52 0.15 12.86
CA PHE A 338 -2.62 -0.31 11.81
C PHE A 338 -1.73 -1.47 12.24
N ILE A 339 -1.33 -1.56 13.51
CA ILE A 339 -0.57 -2.72 14.02
C ILE A 339 -1.36 -4.03 13.79
N PHE A 340 -2.65 -4.06 14.11
CA PHE A 340 -3.47 -5.25 13.87
C PHE A 340 -3.53 -5.63 12.38
N ILE A 341 -3.63 -4.63 11.50
CA ILE A 341 -3.63 -4.86 10.06
C ILE A 341 -2.29 -5.41 9.57
N LEU A 342 -1.17 -4.87 10.08
CA LEU A 342 0.16 -5.35 9.74
C LEU A 342 0.38 -6.80 10.21
N ILE A 343 -0.09 -7.14 11.42
CA ILE A 343 -0.01 -8.51 11.92
C ILE A 343 -0.82 -9.46 11.02
N ALA A 344 -2.05 -9.09 10.67
CA ALA A 344 -2.88 -9.89 9.79
C ALA A 344 -2.28 -10.06 8.39
N ASP A 345 -1.68 -8.99 7.83
CA ASP A 345 -0.97 -9.04 6.53
C ASP A 345 0.29 -9.92 6.61
N ALA A 346 1.02 -9.91 7.73
CA ALA A 346 2.20 -10.75 7.92
C ALA A 346 1.87 -12.25 7.94
N VAL A 347 0.68 -12.61 8.44
CA VAL A 347 0.24 -14.02 8.53
C VAL A 347 -0.78 -14.42 7.47
N LYS A 348 -1.03 -13.59 6.45
CA LYS A 348 -2.09 -13.80 5.43
C LYS A 348 -1.95 -15.11 4.66
N GLU A 349 -0.74 -15.63 4.51
CA GLU A 349 -0.45 -16.89 3.82
C GLU A 349 -0.59 -18.12 4.75
N ASN A 350 -0.84 -17.91 6.04
CA ASN A 350 -1.03 -19.00 6.99
C ASN A 350 -2.52 -19.19 7.32
N PRO A 351 -3.19 -20.19 6.72
CA PRO A 351 -4.62 -20.42 6.93
C PRO A 351 -4.97 -20.80 8.39
N LYS A 352 -4.02 -21.34 9.17
CA LYS A 352 -4.23 -21.71 10.57
C LYS A 352 -4.37 -20.48 11.49
N ALA A 353 -3.82 -19.34 11.09
CA ALA A 353 -3.89 -18.10 11.86
C ALA A 353 -5.21 -17.33 11.65
N HIS A 354 -6.10 -17.78 10.77
CA HIS A 354 -7.35 -17.12 10.42
C HIS A 354 -7.21 -15.59 10.19
N PRO A 355 -6.29 -15.18 9.30
CA PRO A 355 -5.98 -13.75 9.09
C PRO A 355 -7.19 -12.92 8.65
N GLU A 356 -8.17 -13.54 7.98
CA GLU A 356 -9.44 -12.93 7.61
C GLU A 356 -10.26 -12.46 8.83
N MET A 357 -10.13 -13.13 9.99
CA MET A 357 -10.77 -12.72 11.25
C MET A 357 -9.94 -11.69 12.00
N LEU A 358 -8.60 -11.84 12.00
CA LEU A 358 -7.70 -10.89 12.65
C LEU A 358 -7.88 -9.47 12.13
N ILE A 359 -8.19 -9.30 10.84
CA ILE A 359 -8.43 -8.00 10.21
C ILE A 359 -9.68 -7.29 10.77
N TRP A 360 -10.67 -8.02 11.27
CA TRP A 360 -11.88 -7.45 11.88
C TRP A 360 -11.72 -7.11 13.36
N LEU A 361 -10.70 -7.67 14.00
CA LEU A 361 -10.46 -7.52 15.44
C LEU A 361 -10.34 -6.04 15.88
N PRO A 362 -9.58 -5.16 15.20
CA PRO A 362 -9.52 -3.75 15.59
C PRO A 362 -10.87 -3.04 15.51
N ASN A 363 -11.70 -3.33 14.49
CA ASN A 363 -13.04 -2.77 14.41
C ASN A 363 -13.91 -3.23 15.58
N GLY A 364 -13.88 -4.53 15.89
CA GLY A 364 -14.62 -5.09 17.04
C GLY A 364 -14.20 -4.43 18.36
N LEU A 365 -12.89 -4.30 18.59
CA LEU A 365 -12.35 -3.64 19.78
C LEU A 365 -12.76 -2.17 19.88
N PHE A 366 -12.62 -1.42 18.79
CA PHE A 366 -12.93 0.02 18.80
C PHE A 366 -14.42 0.29 18.91
N ILE A 367 -15.27 -0.51 18.27
CA ILE A 367 -16.71 -0.44 18.42
C ILE A 367 -17.11 -0.79 19.86
N GLY A 368 -16.59 -1.88 20.41
CA GLY A 368 -16.87 -2.31 21.80
C GLY A 368 -16.44 -1.28 22.83
N LEU A 369 -15.19 -0.78 22.73
CA LEU A 369 -14.67 0.27 23.60
C LEU A 369 -15.43 1.58 23.42
N GLY A 370 -15.76 1.96 22.17
CA GLY A 370 -16.52 3.16 21.89
C GLY A 370 -17.90 3.12 22.54
N LEU A 371 -18.65 2.03 22.36
CA LEU A 371 -19.96 1.83 23.00
C LEU A 371 -19.86 1.86 24.52
N TRP A 372 -18.88 1.21 25.12
CA TRP A 372 -18.65 1.23 26.56
C TRP A 372 -18.36 2.66 27.07
N LEU A 373 -17.51 3.41 26.37
CA LEU A 373 -17.22 4.80 26.72
C LEU A 373 -18.45 5.70 26.59
N PHE A 374 -19.25 5.53 25.52
CA PHE A 374 -20.51 6.24 25.35
C PHE A 374 -21.51 5.95 26.47
N TYR A 375 -21.64 4.68 26.85
CA TYR A 375 -22.50 4.28 27.98
C TYR A 375 -22.07 4.95 29.27
N ARG A 376 -20.76 4.96 29.56
CA ARG A 376 -20.20 5.66 30.73
C ARG A 376 -20.43 7.17 30.69
N LEU A 377 -20.33 7.78 29.51
CA LEU A 377 -20.50 9.21 29.31
C LEU A 377 -21.97 9.65 29.44
N SER A 378 -22.92 8.77 29.07
CA SER A 378 -24.36 9.05 29.21
C SER A 378 -24.90 8.96 30.63
N ARG A 379 -24.17 8.29 31.53
CA ARG A 379 -24.53 8.15 32.94
C ARG A 379 -23.96 9.30 33.86
N LYS A 380 -23.00 10.03 33.36
CA LYS A 380 -22.45 11.22 33.99
C LYS A 380 -23.18 12.48 33.52
#